data_1c5b83d782c9ca49cc1d5495e429a5d4
#
_entry.id   1c5b83d782c9ca49cc1d5495e429a5d4
#
_cell.length_a   1.000
_cell.length_b   1.000
_cell.length_c   1.000
_cell.angle_alpha   90.00
_cell.angle_beta   90.00
_cell.angle_gamma   90.00
#
_symmetry.space_group_name_H-M   'P 1'
#
loop_
_entity.id
_entity.type
_entity.pdbx_description
1 polymer ?
#
loop_
_entity_poly.entity_id
_entity_poly.type
_entity_poly.pdbx_seq_one_letter_code
_entity_poly.pdbx_strand_id
1 'polypeptide(L)'
;MGSLARYLLKKDVSITVITNRKDSVEIPVSKFIYVDTQETGRYSEKFARNEQLYLKAFNDEVDSEEYDAVIVSGGPFYTFSIAKASKYKKIPCVLDFRDPWIFDYREAKEFFSPKKLYTKIREIPKERAAVKAASAVVTVTDGWKQDFERYYPSQRGKFYTISNGYDDELLTDLHKADYNKHGKIVIGVFGKLFYYTEQYSKVFLNGVRKFADKVSVLQIGEREPEASGLLEACNISSDLIKNTGFLPYKEGMEYLMNADVLMIIDVRANAIGTKIYDYIFLGKPIVFVGPRKTQFADMVGKIPGNYVCSTAEEVENTFMDILVGRVKKVSTETNIKDYARSSQNERWWKLLNGNK
;
A
#
# COMPACT_ATOMS: atom_id res chain seq x y z
N MET A 1 -6.37 -8.55 1.46
CA MET A 1 -7.22 -9.58 2.15
C MET A 1 -7.26 -10.93 1.41
N GLY A 2 -7.21 -10.98 0.08
CA GLY A 2 -7.27 -12.26 -0.66
C GLY A 2 -6.20 -13.29 -0.26
N SER A 3 -4.95 -12.88 -0.10
CA SER A 3 -3.88 -13.77 0.40
C SER A 3 -4.17 -14.31 1.82
N LEU A 4 -4.72 -13.48 2.72
CA LEU A 4 -5.11 -13.92 4.05
C LEU A 4 -6.24 -14.96 3.98
N ALA A 5 -7.24 -14.74 3.14
CA ALA A 5 -8.33 -15.69 2.97
C ALA A 5 -7.80 -17.05 2.47
N ARG A 6 -6.94 -17.06 1.42
CA ARG A 6 -6.30 -18.32 0.97
C ARG A 6 -5.50 -19.01 2.08
N TYR A 7 -4.79 -18.23 2.89
CA TYR A 7 -4.02 -18.77 4.01
C TYR A 7 -4.92 -19.40 5.08
N LEU A 8 -6.01 -18.73 5.47
CA LEU A 8 -6.95 -19.23 6.46
C LEU A 8 -7.69 -20.48 5.99
N LEU A 9 -8.07 -20.55 4.70
CA LEU A 9 -8.67 -21.75 4.10
C LEU A 9 -7.74 -22.96 4.20
N LYS A 10 -6.41 -22.78 4.04
CA LYS A 10 -5.41 -23.85 4.24
C LYS A 10 -5.29 -24.29 5.71
N LYS A 11 -5.91 -23.57 6.64
CA LYS A 11 -6.01 -23.88 8.07
C LYS A 11 -7.41 -24.38 8.47
N ASP A 12 -8.20 -24.81 7.49
CA ASP A 12 -9.58 -25.31 7.67
C ASP A 12 -10.54 -24.31 8.30
N VAL A 13 -10.29 -23.00 8.09
CA VAL A 13 -11.19 -21.94 8.55
C VAL A 13 -12.30 -21.70 7.53
N SER A 14 -13.56 -21.75 7.97
CA SER A 14 -14.70 -21.32 7.16
C SER A 14 -14.75 -19.81 7.06
N ILE A 15 -14.95 -19.26 5.86
CA ILE A 15 -14.92 -17.82 5.60
C ILE A 15 -16.16 -17.35 4.88
N THR A 16 -16.87 -16.39 5.47
CA THR A 16 -17.91 -15.61 4.81
C THR A 16 -17.39 -14.22 4.48
N VAL A 17 -17.58 -13.77 3.25
CA VAL A 17 -17.13 -12.45 2.77
C VAL A 17 -18.34 -11.57 2.47
N ILE A 18 -18.43 -10.42 3.15
CA ILE A 18 -19.41 -9.36 2.86
C ILE A 18 -18.71 -8.28 2.03
N THR A 19 -19.14 -8.06 0.80
CA THR A 19 -18.46 -7.15 -0.15
C THR A 19 -19.43 -6.48 -1.10
N ASN A 20 -19.07 -5.32 -1.62
CA ASN A 20 -19.77 -4.68 -2.75
C ASN A 20 -19.13 -4.96 -4.11
N ARG A 21 -18.01 -5.69 -4.15
CA ARG A 21 -17.32 -6.05 -5.39
C ARG A 21 -17.88 -7.35 -5.92
N LYS A 22 -18.36 -7.31 -7.15
CA LYS A 22 -18.82 -8.48 -7.91
C LYS A 22 -17.70 -9.09 -8.76
N ASP A 23 -16.59 -8.37 -8.94
CA ASP A 23 -15.45 -8.85 -9.69
C ASP A 23 -14.83 -10.00 -8.92
N SER A 24 -14.89 -11.16 -9.52
CA SER A 24 -14.53 -12.44 -8.96
C SER A 24 -13.15 -12.39 -8.32
N VAL A 25 -13.12 -12.40 -7.02
CA VAL A 25 -11.94 -12.92 -6.34
C VAL A 25 -12.12 -14.45 -6.41
N GLU A 26 -11.33 -15.13 -7.23
CA GLU A 26 -11.31 -16.59 -7.32
C GLU A 26 -10.72 -17.20 -6.03
N ILE A 27 -11.37 -16.91 -4.91
CA ILE A 27 -11.03 -17.50 -3.62
C ILE A 27 -12.21 -18.40 -3.25
N PRO A 28 -11.99 -19.69 -3.01
CA PRO A 28 -13.05 -20.63 -2.68
C PRO A 28 -13.51 -20.45 -1.22
N VAL A 29 -14.03 -19.26 -0.88
CA VAL A 29 -14.65 -19.00 0.42
C VAL A 29 -16.00 -19.71 0.54
N SER A 30 -16.43 -19.97 1.76
CA SER A 30 -17.66 -20.71 2.03
C SER A 30 -18.91 -19.94 1.56
N LYS A 31 -18.90 -18.61 1.68
CA LYS A 31 -20.05 -17.77 1.31
C LYS A 31 -19.63 -16.36 0.91
N PHE A 32 -20.29 -15.83 -0.13
CA PHE A 32 -20.23 -14.41 -0.49
C PHE A 32 -21.59 -13.75 -0.29
N ILE A 33 -21.59 -12.61 0.38
CA ILE A 33 -22.75 -11.72 0.57
C ILE A 33 -22.45 -10.42 -0.14
N TYR A 34 -23.21 -10.13 -1.20
CA TYR A 34 -23.02 -8.93 -1.99
C TYR A 34 -23.92 -7.81 -1.48
N VAL A 35 -23.30 -6.67 -1.17
CA VAL A 35 -24.01 -5.46 -0.75
C VAL A 35 -24.06 -4.50 -1.93
N ASP A 36 -25.24 -4.15 -2.38
CA ASP A 36 -25.45 -3.20 -3.47
C ASP A 36 -25.30 -1.76 -2.97
N THR A 37 -24.05 -1.29 -2.98
CA THR A 37 -23.71 0.06 -2.51
C THR A 37 -24.03 1.12 -3.55
N GLN A 38 -24.36 2.32 -3.09
CA GLN A 38 -24.68 3.44 -3.95
C GLN A 38 -23.47 4.37 -4.10
N GLU A 39 -23.12 4.65 -5.34
CA GLU A 39 -21.98 5.50 -5.71
C GLU A 39 -22.38 6.96 -6.00
N THR A 40 -23.68 7.23 -6.18
CA THR A 40 -24.23 8.56 -6.49
C THR A 40 -24.70 9.30 -5.25
N GLY A 41 -24.69 10.64 -5.26
CA GLY A 41 -25.15 11.49 -4.18
C GLY A 41 -24.04 12.16 -3.37
N ARG A 42 -24.43 12.93 -2.34
CA ARG A 42 -23.48 13.60 -1.46
C ARG A 42 -22.71 12.58 -0.62
N TYR A 43 -21.43 12.85 -0.34
CA TYR A 43 -20.57 11.93 0.43
C TYR A 43 -21.22 11.46 1.76
N SER A 44 -21.80 12.39 2.53
CA SER A 44 -22.43 12.05 3.82
C SER A 44 -23.66 11.14 3.69
N GLU A 45 -24.45 11.31 2.63
CA GLU A 45 -25.64 10.48 2.34
C GLU A 45 -25.20 9.08 1.89
N LYS A 46 -24.24 9.02 0.96
CA LYS A 46 -23.64 7.74 0.52
C LYS A 46 -23.04 6.97 1.70
N PHE A 47 -22.26 7.67 2.54
CA PHE A 47 -21.65 7.07 3.72
C PHE A 47 -22.73 6.45 4.64
N ALA A 48 -23.74 7.23 5.05
CA ALA A 48 -24.78 6.77 5.96
C ALA A 48 -25.60 5.60 5.36
N ARG A 49 -25.93 5.67 4.08
CA ARG A 49 -26.69 4.63 3.40
C ARG A 49 -25.90 3.32 3.27
N ASN A 50 -24.66 3.41 2.81
CA ASN A 50 -23.82 2.23 2.64
C ASN A 50 -23.47 1.61 4.02
N GLU A 51 -23.27 2.44 5.06
CA GLU A 51 -23.13 1.99 6.44
C GLU A 51 -24.32 1.11 6.87
N GLN A 52 -25.57 1.57 6.62
CA GLN A 52 -26.78 0.81 6.97
C GLN A 52 -26.90 -0.50 6.18
N LEU A 53 -26.56 -0.50 4.89
CA LEU A 53 -26.59 -1.70 4.05
C LEU A 53 -25.61 -2.77 4.57
N TYR A 54 -24.38 -2.37 4.91
CA TYR A 54 -23.40 -3.30 5.47
C TYR A 54 -23.76 -3.78 6.87
N LEU A 55 -24.31 -2.90 7.72
CA LEU A 55 -24.79 -3.29 9.05
C LEU A 55 -25.96 -4.28 8.95
N LYS A 56 -26.88 -4.08 8.00
CA LYS A 56 -27.96 -5.02 7.76
C LYS A 56 -27.43 -6.37 7.33
N ALA A 57 -26.57 -6.41 6.29
CA ALA A 57 -26.00 -7.66 5.80
C ALA A 57 -25.20 -8.41 6.89
N PHE A 58 -24.46 -7.68 7.72
CA PHE A 58 -23.73 -8.24 8.86
C PHE A 58 -24.67 -8.82 9.91
N ASN A 59 -25.71 -8.07 10.33
CA ASN A 59 -26.64 -8.54 11.37
C ASN A 59 -27.43 -9.75 10.88
N ASP A 60 -27.96 -9.71 9.67
CA ASP A 60 -28.71 -10.83 9.08
C ASP A 60 -27.86 -12.11 9.07
N GLU A 61 -26.55 -11.99 8.78
CA GLU A 61 -25.63 -13.13 8.74
C GLU A 61 -25.32 -13.69 10.14
N VAL A 62 -24.92 -12.83 11.08
CA VAL A 62 -24.56 -13.28 12.45
C VAL A 62 -25.76 -13.63 13.34
N ASP A 63 -26.98 -13.40 12.88
CA ASP A 63 -28.20 -13.89 13.52
C ASP A 63 -28.57 -15.30 13.04
N SER A 64 -28.01 -15.74 11.92
CA SER A 64 -28.25 -17.08 11.34
C SER A 64 -27.09 -18.05 11.56
N GLU A 65 -25.85 -17.56 11.75
CA GLU A 65 -24.63 -18.36 11.82
C GLU A 65 -23.72 -17.87 12.95
N GLU A 66 -22.95 -18.77 13.54
CA GLU A 66 -21.95 -18.44 14.57
C GLU A 66 -20.59 -18.13 13.96
N TYR A 67 -19.90 -17.13 14.50
CA TYR A 67 -18.60 -16.66 14.06
C TYR A 67 -17.62 -16.48 15.21
N ASP A 68 -16.41 -17.01 15.09
CA ASP A 68 -15.33 -16.83 16.07
C ASP A 68 -14.72 -15.43 16.04
N ALA A 69 -14.66 -14.80 14.87
CA ALA A 69 -14.10 -13.48 14.70
C ALA A 69 -14.61 -12.77 13.44
N VAL A 70 -14.51 -11.44 13.44
CA VAL A 70 -14.81 -10.58 12.30
C VAL A 70 -13.60 -9.72 11.98
N ILE A 71 -13.19 -9.67 10.72
CA ILE A 71 -12.17 -8.75 10.22
C ILE A 71 -12.87 -7.72 9.34
N VAL A 72 -12.70 -6.44 9.65
CA VAL A 72 -13.21 -5.34 8.83
C VAL A 72 -12.06 -4.56 8.25
N SER A 73 -11.86 -4.66 6.94
CA SER A 73 -10.78 -3.95 6.24
C SER A 73 -11.25 -2.56 5.78
N GLY A 74 -10.47 -1.54 6.09
CA GLY A 74 -10.77 -0.15 5.79
C GLY A 74 -10.51 0.25 4.34
N GLY A 75 -11.30 1.27 3.93
CA GLY A 75 -11.45 1.74 2.59
C GLY A 75 -12.38 0.88 1.74
N PRO A 76 -13.71 1.05 1.92
CA PRO A 76 -14.42 2.21 2.51
C PRO A 76 -14.64 2.10 4.04
N PHE A 77 -14.51 3.21 4.76
CA PHE A 77 -14.58 3.26 6.23
C PHE A 77 -15.99 3.20 6.84
N TYR A 78 -17.04 3.31 6.05
CA TYR A 78 -18.42 3.11 6.54
C TYR A 78 -18.64 1.69 7.06
N THR A 79 -17.84 0.72 6.66
CA THR A 79 -17.89 -0.67 7.17
C THR A 79 -17.43 -0.79 8.63
N PHE A 80 -16.67 0.19 9.14
CA PHE A 80 -16.11 0.13 10.49
C PHE A 80 -17.15 0.23 11.61
N SER A 81 -18.38 0.66 11.31
CA SER A 81 -19.51 0.59 12.24
C SER A 81 -19.85 -0.85 12.66
N ILE A 82 -19.47 -1.85 11.84
CA ILE A 82 -19.60 -3.27 12.17
C ILE A 82 -18.90 -3.62 13.49
N ALA A 83 -17.79 -2.95 13.83
CA ALA A 83 -17.11 -3.20 15.11
C ALA A 83 -18.02 -3.00 16.33
N LYS A 84 -18.93 -1.99 16.28
CA LYS A 84 -19.90 -1.77 17.35
C LYS A 84 -20.97 -2.84 17.37
N ALA A 85 -21.47 -3.26 16.22
CA ALA A 85 -22.47 -4.33 16.11
C ALA A 85 -21.87 -5.67 16.56
N SER A 86 -20.65 -5.99 16.14
CA SER A 86 -19.92 -7.19 16.53
C SER A 86 -19.70 -7.27 18.05
N LYS A 87 -19.31 -6.13 18.67
CA LYS A 87 -19.18 -6.05 20.13
C LYS A 87 -20.50 -6.32 20.85
N TYR A 88 -21.61 -5.81 20.32
CA TYR A 88 -22.94 -6.08 20.87
C TYR A 88 -23.30 -7.57 20.80
N LYS A 89 -22.95 -8.22 19.70
CA LYS A 89 -23.11 -9.67 19.48
C LYS A 89 -22.04 -10.52 20.20
N LYS A 90 -21.08 -9.91 20.91
CA LYS A 90 -19.95 -10.56 21.61
C LYS A 90 -19.00 -11.31 20.69
N ILE A 91 -18.93 -10.94 19.41
CA ILE A 91 -18.01 -11.51 18.44
C ILE A 91 -16.74 -10.62 18.42
N PRO A 92 -15.54 -11.15 18.61
CA PRO A 92 -14.29 -10.41 18.49
C PRO A 92 -14.17 -9.76 17.10
N CYS A 93 -13.87 -8.46 17.05
CA CYS A 93 -13.73 -7.72 15.80
C CYS A 93 -12.35 -7.10 15.69
N VAL A 94 -11.67 -7.35 14.58
CA VAL A 94 -10.39 -6.75 14.22
C VAL A 94 -10.61 -5.71 13.11
N LEU A 95 -10.23 -4.47 13.36
CA LEU A 95 -10.20 -3.43 12.33
C LEU A 95 -8.85 -3.44 11.61
N ASP A 96 -8.86 -3.52 10.30
CA ASP A 96 -7.69 -3.50 9.44
C ASP A 96 -7.59 -2.15 8.71
N PHE A 97 -6.74 -1.27 9.23
CA PHE A 97 -6.47 0.04 8.65
C PHE A 97 -5.35 -0.08 7.59
N ARG A 98 -5.74 -0.24 6.33
CA ARG A 98 -4.79 -0.21 5.20
C ARG A 98 -4.36 1.21 4.84
N ASP A 99 -5.24 2.17 5.13
CA ASP A 99 -5.01 3.60 5.03
C ASP A 99 -5.59 4.29 6.26
N PRO A 100 -5.09 5.47 6.68
CA PRO A 100 -5.69 6.23 7.76
C PRO A 100 -7.04 6.81 7.33
N TRP A 101 -8.04 6.73 8.22
CA TRP A 101 -9.36 7.32 7.95
C TRP A 101 -9.37 8.83 8.18
N ILE A 102 -9.01 9.25 9.41
CA ILE A 102 -9.07 10.66 9.79
C ILE A 102 -7.80 11.41 9.39
N PHE A 103 -6.65 10.73 9.42
CA PHE A 103 -5.36 11.34 9.16
C PHE A 103 -4.95 11.10 7.70
N ASP A 104 -5.22 12.10 6.84
CA ASP A 104 -4.72 12.10 5.48
C ASP A 104 -3.38 12.82 5.45
N TYR A 105 -2.30 12.07 5.29
CA TYR A 105 -0.93 12.57 5.31
C TYR A 105 -0.44 13.02 3.93
N ARG A 106 -1.28 12.96 2.90
CA ARG A 106 -0.84 13.27 1.54
C ARG A 106 -0.44 14.72 1.35
N GLU A 107 -1.16 15.65 1.98
CA GLU A 107 -0.79 17.08 1.94
C GLU A 107 -1.30 17.82 3.18
N ALA A 108 -0.40 18.49 3.91
CA ALA A 108 -0.79 19.39 5.00
C ALA A 108 -1.74 20.51 4.53
N LYS A 109 -1.63 20.95 3.28
CA LYS A 109 -2.52 21.95 2.66
C LYS A 109 -3.97 21.49 2.54
N GLU A 110 -4.21 20.19 2.30
CA GLU A 110 -5.56 19.64 2.23
C GLU A 110 -6.25 19.60 3.60
N PHE A 111 -5.47 19.53 4.68
CA PHE A 111 -6.00 19.55 6.04
C PHE A 111 -6.71 20.88 6.35
N PHE A 112 -6.27 21.98 5.76
CA PHE A 112 -6.81 23.33 5.97
C PHE A 112 -7.99 23.68 5.04
N SER A 113 -8.43 22.77 4.15
CA SER A 113 -9.65 23.00 3.40
C SER A 113 -10.87 22.96 4.34
N PRO A 114 -11.67 24.03 4.48
CA PRO A 114 -12.82 24.06 5.40
C PRO A 114 -13.82 22.92 5.16
N LYS A 115 -14.02 22.55 3.89
CA LYS A 115 -14.94 21.47 3.51
C LYS A 115 -14.40 20.08 3.95
N LYS A 116 -13.12 19.83 3.74
CA LYS A 116 -12.47 18.57 4.16
C LYS A 116 -12.36 18.50 5.69
N LEU A 117 -12.03 19.63 6.33
CA LEU A 117 -12.00 19.72 7.80
C LEU A 117 -13.36 19.42 8.42
N TYR A 118 -14.43 20.00 7.87
CA TYR A 118 -15.80 19.73 8.34
C TYR A 118 -16.17 18.24 8.23
N THR A 119 -15.83 17.60 7.09
CA THR A 119 -16.06 16.17 6.90
C THR A 119 -15.28 15.34 7.93
N LYS A 120 -14.00 15.64 8.11
CA LYS A 120 -13.13 14.94 9.09
C LYS A 120 -13.63 15.10 10.52
N ILE A 121 -14.04 16.30 10.94
CA ILE A 121 -14.61 16.54 12.29
C ILE A 121 -15.85 15.66 12.53
N ARG A 122 -16.70 15.46 11.53
CA ARG A 122 -17.89 14.60 11.65
C ARG A 122 -17.54 13.11 11.73
N GLU A 123 -16.40 12.70 11.17
CA GLU A 123 -15.96 11.32 11.13
C GLU A 123 -15.12 10.91 12.37
N ILE A 124 -14.49 11.88 13.06
CA ILE A 124 -13.73 11.61 14.29
C ILE A 124 -14.51 10.79 15.33
N PRO A 125 -15.78 11.12 15.68
CA PRO A 125 -16.54 10.34 16.62
C PRO A 125 -16.82 8.90 16.14
N LYS A 126 -16.97 8.71 14.83
CA LYS A 126 -17.21 7.39 14.22
C LYS A 126 -15.97 6.51 14.32
N GLU A 127 -14.80 7.03 13.91
CA GLU A 127 -13.53 6.31 14.05
C GLU A 127 -13.26 5.97 15.52
N ARG A 128 -13.42 6.94 16.43
CA ARG A 128 -13.24 6.72 17.86
C ARG A 128 -14.17 5.62 18.40
N ALA A 129 -15.43 5.60 17.98
CA ALA A 129 -16.40 4.58 18.38
C ALA A 129 -16.01 3.19 17.85
N ALA A 130 -15.57 3.11 16.60
CA ALA A 130 -15.10 1.87 15.99
C ALA A 130 -13.85 1.33 16.68
N VAL A 131 -12.82 2.16 16.89
CA VAL A 131 -11.59 1.79 17.60
C VAL A 131 -11.90 1.34 19.05
N LYS A 132 -12.79 2.04 19.77
CA LYS A 132 -13.19 1.65 21.13
C LYS A 132 -13.94 0.31 21.16
N ALA A 133 -14.72 0.02 20.15
CA ALA A 133 -15.51 -1.21 20.06
C ALA A 133 -14.68 -2.43 19.65
N ALA A 134 -13.69 -2.25 18.79
CA ALA A 134 -12.84 -3.32 18.28
C ALA A 134 -12.06 -4.04 19.38
N SER A 135 -11.83 -5.34 19.19
CA SER A 135 -10.95 -6.16 20.03
C SER A 135 -9.49 -5.89 19.73
N ALA A 136 -9.16 -5.70 18.46
CA ALA A 136 -7.83 -5.32 17.98
C ALA A 136 -7.93 -4.36 16.78
N VAL A 137 -6.86 -3.60 16.57
CA VAL A 137 -6.71 -2.68 15.43
C VAL A 137 -5.36 -2.95 14.78
N VAL A 138 -5.36 -3.30 13.52
CA VAL A 138 -4.16 -3.55 12.72
C VAL A 138 -3.88 -2.36 11.83
N THR A 139 -2.63 -1.93 11.78
CA THR A 139 -2.10 -0.94 10.85
C THR A 139 -1.00 -1.56 9.99
N VAL A 140 -0.68 -0.94 8.86
CA VAL A 140 0.34 -1.48 7.94
C VAL A 140 1.75 -0.94 8.20
N THR A 141 1.90 0.05 9.09
CA THR A 141 3.20 0.62 9.46
C THR A 141 3.28 0.92 10.95
N ASP A 142 4.50 0.86 11.49
CA ASP A 142 4.75 1.22 12.89
C ASP A 142 4.49 2.71 13.15
N GLY A 143 4.73 3.58 12.16
CA GLY A 143 4.42 4.99 12.27
C GLY A 143 2.92 5.25 12.48
N TRP A 144 2.06 4.58 11.72
CA TRP A 144 0.61 4.70 11.94
C TRP A 144 0.18 4.08 13.27
N LYS A 145 0.76 2.95 13.68
CA LYS A 145 0.51 2.39 15.00
C LYS A 145 0.83 3.42 16.09
N GLN A 146 2.00 4.06 16.04
CA GLN A 146 2.40 5.09 17.01
C GLN A 146 1.46 6.29 16.99
N ASP A 147 1.00 6.73 15.81
CA ASP A 147 0.00 7.78 15.68
C ASP A 147 -1.32 7.37 16.35
N PHE A 148 -1.84 6.18 16.08
CA PHE A 148 -3.05 5.68 16.74
C PHE A 148 -2.88 5.58 18.26
N GLU A 149 -1.76 5.08 18.76
CA GLU A 149 -1.47 5.02 20.20
C GLU A 149 -1.43 6.41 20.87
N ARG A 150 -1.00 7.44 20.12
CA ARG A 150 -1.02 8.83 20.57
C ARG A 150 -2.43 9.41 20.61
N TYR A 151 -3.25 9.11 19.60
CA TYR A 151 -4.61 9.62 19.51
C TYR A 151 -5.62 8.87 20.38
N TYR A 152 -5.34 7.61 20.68
CA TYR A 152 -6.20 6.73 21.48
C TYR A 152 -5.42 6.12 22.66
N PRO A 153 -4.88 6.95 23.57
CA PRO A 153 -3.97 6.47 24.63
C PRO A 153 -4.60 5.43 25.55
N SER A 154 -5.92 5.49 25.78
CA SER A 154 -6.66 4.49 26.56
C SER A 154 -6.84 3.14 25.86
N GLN A 155 -6.45 3.02 24.60
CA GLN A 155 -6.62 1.83 23.76
C GLN A 155 -5.25 1.26 23.27
N ARG A 156 -4.11 1.74 23.78
CA ARG A 156 -2.76 1.38 23.29
C ARG A 156 -2.53 -0.12 23.13
N GLY A 157 -3.02 -0.95 24.05
CA GLY A 157 -2.85 -2.40 24.00
C GLY A 157 -3.56 -3.12 22.84
N LYS A 158 -4.34 -2.40 22.02
CA LYS A 158 -5.10 -2.98 20.90
C LYS A 158 -4.45 -2.79 19.53
N PHE A 159 -3.39 -1.97 19.43
CA PHE A 159 -2.78 -1.63 18.14
C PHE A 159 -1.65 -2.57 17.80
N TYR A 160 -1.72 -3.15 16.61
CA TYR A 160 -0.75 -4.09 16.06
C TYR A 160 -0.28 -3.61 14.69
N THR A 161 0.97 -3.87 14.36
CA THR A 161 1.49 -3.67 13.01
C THR A 161 1.56 -5.01 12.29
N ILE A 162 0.77 -5.15 11.22
CA ILE A 162 0.89 -6.24 10.25
C ILE A 162 1.05 -5.59 8.88
N SER A 163 2.27 -5.53 8.40
CA SER A 163 2.61 -4.80 7.18
C SER A 163 1.98 -5.44 5.92
N ASN A 164 2.00 -4.68 4.83
CA ASN A 164 1.84 -5.28 3.52
C ASN A 164 3.04 -6.22 3.24
N GLY A 165 2.96 -6.96 2.15
CA GLY A 165 4.03 -7.84 1.72
C GLY A 165 3.90 -8.15 0.23
N TYR A 166 4.98 -8.67 -0.40
CA TYR A 166 4.87 -9.25 -1.73
C TYR A 166 4.10 -10.57 -1.68
N ASP A 167 3.41 -10.90 -2.77
CA ASP A 167 2.59 -12.11 -2.84
C ASP A 167 3.45 -13.30 -3.29
N ASP A 168 4.06 -13.99 -2.32
CA ASP A 168 4.95 -15.12 -2.55
C ASP A 168 4.27 -16.32 -3.23
N GLU A 169 2.93 -16.43 -3.17
CA GLU A 169 2.19 -17.44 -3.91
C GLU A 169 1.99 -17.07 -5.39
N LEU A 170 1.74 -15.77 -5.68
CA LEU A 170 1.53 -15.31 -7.06
C LEU A 170 2.86 -15.08 -7.82
N LEU A 171 3.95 -14.85 -7.11
CA LEU A 171 5.26 -14.56 -7.70
C LEU A 171 6.13 -15.82 -7.87
N THR A 172 5.53 -17.00 -7.87
CA THR A 172 6.21 -18.21 -8.28
C THR A 172 6.42 -18.25 -9.79
N ASP A 173 7.49 -18.88 -10.24
CA ASP A 173 7.77 -19.15 -11.66
C ASP A 173 7.72 -17.88 -12.53
N LEU A 174 8.39 -16.81 -12.08
CA LEU A 174 8.54 -15.60 -12.87
C LEU A 174 9.55 -15.82 -14.00
N HIS A 175 9.17 -15.40 -15.19
CA HIS A 175 10.02 -15.39 -16.36
C HIS A 175 10.25 -13.95 -16.82
N LYS A 176 11.52 -13.60 -17.02
CA LYS A 176 11.88 -12.26 -17.49
C LYS A 176 11.24 -12.01 -18.86
N ALA A 177 10.40 -10.96 -18.95
CA ALA A 177 9.77 -10.55 -20.19
C ALA A 177 10.83 -10.10 -21.23
N ASP A 178 10.52 -10.27 -22.51
CA ASP A 178 11.34 -9.70 -23.57
C ASP A 178 11.22 -8.17 -23.56
N TYR A 179 12.36 -7.51 -23.38
CA TYR A 179 12.44 -6.05 -23.34
C TYR A 179 13.80 -5.56 -23.85
N ASN A 180 13.77 -4.74 -24.91
CA ASN A 180 15.00 -4.17 -25.45
C ASN A 180 15.41 -2.92 -24.67
N LYS A 181 16.52 -3.00 -23.97
CA LYS A 181 17.11 -1.89 -23.20
C LYS A 181 17.77 -0.81 -24.06
N HIS A 182 18.04 -1.10 -25.34
CA HIS A 182 18.78 -0.21 -26.24
C HIS A 182 20.13 0.29 -25.66
N GLY A 183 20.80 -0.55 -24.87
CA GLY A 183 22.07 -0.20 -24.21
C GLY A 183 21.96 0.78 -23.05
N LYS A 184 20.75 1.11 -22.60
CA LYS A 184 20.50 2.03 -21.48
C LYS A 184 20.36 1.31 -20.15
N ILE A 185 20.67 2.02 -19.07
CA ILE A 185 20.27 1.64 -17.72
C ILE A 185 18.76 1.82 -17.58
N VAL A 186 18.07 0.77 -17.17
CA VAL A 186 16.61 0.74 -17.02
C VAL A 186 16.24 1.00 -15.57
N ILE A 187 15.50 2.07 -15.33
CA ILE A 187 14.90 2.44 -14.06
C ILE A 187 13.47 1.89 -14.04
N GLY A 188 13.21 0.86 -13.24
CA GLY A 188 11.90 0.22 -13.16
C GLY A 188 10.97 0.90 -12.17
N VAL A 189 9.71 1.10 -12.57
CA VAL A 189 8.65 1.66 -11.71
C VAL A 189 7.38 0.86 -11.88
N PHE A 190 6.80 0.37 -10.80
CA PHE A 190 5.46 -0.21 -10.81
C PHE A 190 4.40 0.82 -10.39
N GLY A 191 3.42 1.08 -11.25
CA GLY A 191 2.35 2.05 -11.00
C GLY A 191 2.84 3.50 -11.06
N LYS A 192 2.46 4.31 -10.07
CA LYS A 192 2.72 5.76 -10.05
C LYS A 192 4.18 6.10 -9.75
N LEU A 193 4.71 7.11 -10.47
CA LEU A 193 6.05 7.65 -10.27
C LEU A 193 5.99 9.08 -9.69
N PHE A 194 5.23 9.99 -10.31
CA PHE A 194 5.21 11.42 -9.98
C PHE A 194 4.03 11.85 -9.09
N TYR A 195 3.10 10.96 -8.87
CA TYR A 195 1.80 11.23 -8.22
C TYR A 195 1.89 11.90 -6.83
N TYR A 196 2.89 11.54 -6.03
CA TYR A 196 2.91 11.95 -4.62
C TYR A 196 3.51 13.34 -4.39
N THR A 197 4.34 13.84 -5.31
CA THR A 197 5.07 15.10 -5.11
C THR A 197 5.71 15.64 -6.38
N GLU A 198 5.37 16.86 -6.73
CA GLU A 198 6.04 17.57 -7.82
C GLU A 198 7.48 17.93 -7.46
N GLN A 199 7.73 18.33 -6.21
CA GLN A 199 9.06 18.75 -5.73
C GLN A 199 10.09 17.64 -5.92
N TYR A 200 9.84 16.43 -5.40
CA TYR A 200 10.81 15.34 -5.49
C TYR A 200 10.82 14.67 -6.87
N SER A 201 9.75 14.79 -7.63
CA SER A 201 9.76 14.44 -9.06
C SER A 201 10.76 15.29 -9.83
N LYS A 202 10.80 16.62 -9.58
CA LYS A 202 11.80 17.53 -10.14
C LYS A 202 13.21 17.22 -9.62
N VAL A 203 13.37 16.84 -8.35
CA VAL A 203 14.66 16.39 -7.79
C VAL A 203 15.19 15.21 -8.57
N PHE A 204 14.37 14.18 -8.81
CA PHE A 204 14.76 13.03 -9.63
C PHE A 204 15.12 13.43 -11.05
N LEU A 205 14.23 14.15 -11.75
CA LEU A 205 14.42 14.52 -13.14
C LEU A 205 15.69 15.38 -13.34
N ASN A 206 15.91 16.37 -12.48
CA ASN A 206 17.12 17.19 -12.55
C ASN A 206 18.40 16.38 -12.27
N GLY A 207 18.34 15.39 -11.38
CA GLY A 207 19.48 14.53 -11.08
C GLY A 207 19.86 13.59 -12.24
N VAL A 208 18.86 13.11 -13.00
CA VAL A 208 19.14 12.22 -14.15
C VAL A 208 19.34 12.98 -15.47
N ARG A 209 19.09 14.29 -15.52
CA ARG A 209 19.07 15.09 -16.75
C ARG A 209 20.35 14.93 -17.58
N LYS A 210 21.53 14.93 -16.96
CA LYS A 210 22.81 14.76 -17.62
C LYS A 210 23.03 13.39 -18.28
N PHE A 211 22.22 12.42 -17.90
CA PHE A 211 22.29 11.02 -18.32
C PHE A 211 21.04 10.57 -19.07
N ALA A 212 20.17 11.50 -19.48
CA ALA A 212 18.88 11.17 -20.10
C ALA A 212 19.02 10.34 -21.40
N ASP A 213 20.16 10.42 -22.07
CA ASP A 213 20.52 9.58 -23.21
C ASP A 213 20.97 8.17 -22.82
N LYS A 214 21.46 7.96 -21.58
CA LYS A 214 22.00 6.70 -21.05
C LYS A 214 21.06 5.94 -20.13
N VAL A 215 19.96 6.55 -19.71
CA VAL A 215 18.95 5.93 -18.86
C VAL A 215 17.59 5.89 -19.54
N SER A 216 16.73 4.98 -19.11
CA SER A 216 15.31 4.96 -19.49
C SER A 216 14.48 4.54 -18.29
N VAL A 217 13.27 5.09 -18.15
CA VAL A 217 12.30 4.69 -17.14
C VAL A 217 11.31 3.73 -17.77
N LEU A 218 11.26 2.50 -17.28
CA LEU A 218 10.24 1.52 -17.60
C LEU A 218 9.14 1.60 -16.54
N GLN A 219 8.04 2.26 -16.85
CA GLN A 219 6.90 2.39 -15.97
C GLN A 219 5.83 1.35 -16.34
N ILE A 220 5.60 0.42 -15.41
CA ILE A 220 4.53 -0.58 -15.53
C ILE A 220 3.25 0.07 -15.00
N GLY A 221 2.38 0.49 -15.91
CA GLY A 221 1.16 1.22 -15.58
C GLY A 221 0.83 2.31 -16.59
N GLU A 222 -0.27 3.00 -16.35
CA GLU A 222 -0.70 4.11 -17.19
C GLU A 222 0.22 5.32 -17.03
N ARG A 223 0.34 6.07 -18.13
CA ARG A 223 1.05 7.35 -18.12
C ARG A 223 0.34 8.33 -17.19
N GLU A 224 1.10 8.99 -16.34
CA GLU A 224 0.57 10.01 -15.45
C GLU A 224 0.36 11.33 -16.21
N PRO A 225 -0.80 12.01 -16.05
CA PRO A 225 -1.08 13.25 -16.74
C PRO A 225 -0.02 14.34 -16.53
N GLU A 226 0.57 14.38 -15.31
CA GLU A 226 1.56 15.35 -14.90
C GLU A 226 2.93 15.12 -15.54
N ALA A 227 3.21 13.92 -16.05
CA ALA A 227 4.52 13.50 -16.52
C ALA A 227 5.07 14.41 -17.62
N SER A 228 4.21 14.79 -18.60
CA SER A 228 4.64 15.61 -19.74
C SER A 228 5.11 17.01 -19.32
N GLY A 229 4.33 17.69 -18.48
CA GLY A 229 4.68 19.01 -17.97
C GLY A 229 5.93 19.00 -17.08
N LEU A 230 6.13 17.94 -16.29
CA LEU A 230 7.34 17.80 -15.46
C LEU A 230 8.60 17.59 -16.31
N LEU A 231 8.52 16.75 -17.33
CA LEU A 231 9.64 16.51 -18.26
C LEU A 231 10.02 17.79 -19.01
N GLU A 232 9.03 18.52 -19.53
CA GLU A 232 9.23 19.81 -20.20
C GLU A 232 9.86 20.84 -19.25
N ALA A 233 9.33 20.98 -18.05
CA ALA A 233 9.87 21.90 -17.02
C ALA A 233 11.32 21.59 -16.62
N CYS A 234 11.75 20.33 -16.78
CA CYS A 234 13.14 19.90 -16.51
C CYS A 234 14.02 19.83 -17.78
N ASN A 235 13.52 20.24 -18.95
CA ASN A 235 14.19 20.12 -20.24
C ASN A 235 14.65 18.68 -20.56
N ILE A 236 13.75 17.72 -20.39
CA ILE A 236 13.99 16.29 -20.66
C ILE A 236 12.98 15.81 -21.69
N SER A 237 13.46 15.03 -22.68
CA SER A 237 12.61 14.40 -23.68
C SER A 237 11.59 13.45 -23.05
N SER A 238 10.37 13.41 -23.60
CA SER A 238 9.34 12.44 -23.23
C SER A 238 9.79 10.98 -23.48
N ASP A 239 10.81 10.75 -24.32
CA ASP A 239 11.37 9.43 -24.57
C ASP A 239 12.09 8.79 -23.39
N LEU A 240 12.37 9.58 -22.33
CA LEU A 240 12.90 9.04 -21.09
C LEU A 240 11.97 7.97 -20.49
N ILE A 241 10.64 8.13 -20.62
CA ILE A 241 9.67 7.26 -19.98
C ILE A 241 8.98 6.38 -21.03
N LYS A 242 9.08 5.08 -20.83
CA LYS A 242 8.36 4.05 -21.59
C LYS A 242 7.29 3.45 -20.68
N ASN A 243 6.02 3.63 -21.07
CA ASN A 243 4.88 3.11 -20.33
C ASN A 243 4.37 1.83 -21.00
N THR A 244 4.08 0.80 -20.21
CA THR A 244 3.47 -0.45 -20.71
C THR A 244 1.95 -0.38 -20.82
N GLY A 245 1.32 0.61 -20.16
CA GLY A 245 -0.09 0.54 -19.84
C GLY A 245 -0.34 -0.41 -18.65
N PHE A 246 -1.61 -0.67 -18.36
CA PHE A 246 -1.99 -1.62 -17.33
C PHE A 246 -1.61 -3.04 -17.76
N LEU A 247 -0.91 -3.75 -16.88
CA LEU A 247 -0.60 -5.17 -17.03
C LEU A 247 -1.10 -5.95 -15.81
N PRO A 248 -1.45 -7.24 -15.96
CA PRO A 248 -1.64 -8.14 -14.84
C PRO A 248 -0.41 -8.15 -13.91
N TYR A 249 -0.62 -8.33 -12.61
CA TYR A 249 0.43 -8.19 -11.61
C TYR A 249 1.67 -9.03 -11.90
N LYS A 250 1.51 -10.33 -12.21
CA LYS A 250 2.63 -11.24 -12.52
C LYS A 250 3.40 -10.76 -13.76
N GLU A 251 2.71 -10.45 -14.83
CA GLU A 251 3.30 -9.95 -16.07
C GLU A 251 4.07 -8.64 -15.84
N GLY A 252 3.50 -7.71 -15.07
CA GLY A 252 4.18 -6.47 -14.69
C GLY A 252 5.48 -6.73 -13.91
N MET A 253 5.50 -7.73 -13.04
CA MET A 253 6.71 -8.13 -12.32
C MET A 253 7.75 -8.73 -13.27
N GLU A 254 7.34 -9.52 -14.26
CA GLU A 254 8.22 -10.08 -15.30
C GLU A 254 8.89 -8.99 -16.15
N TYR A 255 8.16 -7.91 -16.48
CA TYR A 255 8.74 -6.72 -17.09
C TYR A 255 9.74 -6.02 -16.17
N LEU A 256 9.41 -5.85 -14.87
CA LEU A 256 10.33 -5.23 -13.89
C LEU A 256 11.63 -5.99 -13.69
N MET A 257 11.67 -7.29 -13.96
CA MET A 257 12.94 -8.04 -13.97
C MET A 257 13.98 -7.48 -14.96
N ASN A 258 13.55 -6.68 -15.94
CA ASN A 258 14.45 -5.98 -16.85
C ASN A 258 15.12 -4.74 -16.27
N ALA A 259 14.59 -4.19 -15.17
CA ALA A 259 15.18 -3.02 -14.54
C ALA A 259 16.58 -3.33 -13.99
N ASP A 260 17.46 -2.34 -14.02
CA ASP A 260 18.77 -2.37 -13.38
C ASP A 260 18.67 -1.81 -11.95
N VAL A 261 17.77 -0.83 -11.76
CA VAL A 261 17.41 -0.26 -10.47
C VAL A 261 15.90 -0.03 -10.40
N LEU A 262 15.35 0.02 -9.21
CA LEU A 262 13.93 0.26 -8.98
C LEU A 262 13.74 1.62 -8.27
N MET A 263 12.72 2.38 -8.66
CA MET A 263 12.54 3.76 -8.22
C MET A 263 11.27 3.93 -7.40
N ILE A 264 11.39 4.69 -6.29
CA ILE A 264 10.26 5.17 -5.48
C ILE A 264 10.43 6.67 -5.24
N ILE A 265 9.40 7.45 -5.55
CA ILE A 265 9.29 8.86 -5.16
C ILE A 265 8.10 8.98 -4.22
N ASP A 266 8.32 9.41 -2.96
CA ASP A 266 7.26 9.54 -1.96
C ASP A 266 7.65 10.57 -0.89
N VAL A 267 6.65 11.23 -0.28
CA VAL A 267 6.85 12.25 0.77
C VAL A 267 6.11 11.94 2.05
N ARG A 268 5.32 10.87 2.08
CA ARG A 268 4.47 10.52 3.20
C ARG A 268 5.33 10.04 4.38
N ALA A 269 5.17 10.69 5.54
CA ALA A 269 6.01 10.42 6.71
C ALA A 269 5.86 8.99 7.24
N ASN A 270 4.61 8.52 7.41
CA ASN A 270 4.29 7.26 8.09
C ASN A 270 3.71 6.17 7.17
N ALA A 271 3.56 6.46 5.88
CA ALA A 271 3.05 5.49 4.90
C ALA A 271 4.20 4.70 4.25
N ILE A 272 3.94 3.44 3.97
CA ILE A 272 4.77 2.60 3.11
C ILE A 272 3.86 2.00 2.04
N GLY A 273 4.10 2.38 0.78
CA GLY A 273 3.34 1.82 -0.35
C GLY A 273 3.70 0.37 -0.61
N THR A 274 2.80 -0.37 -1.23
CA THR A 274 2.95 -1.82 -1.43
C THR A 274 4.12 -2.20 -2.34
N LYS A 275 4.43 -1.38 -3.35
CA LYS A 275 5.47 -1.66 -4.35
C LYS A 275 6.88 -1.92 -3.77
N ILE A 276 7.20 -1.40 -2.58
CA ILE A 276 8.52 -1.63 -1.98
C ILE A 276 8.75 -3.12 -1.66
N TYR A 277 7.70 -3.83 -1.28
CA TYR A 277 7.80 -5.26 -0.97
C TYR A 277 8.11 -6.07 -2.23
N ASP A 278 7.48 -5.72 -3.35
CA ASP A 278 7.76 -6.30 -4.66
C ASP A 278 9.20 -6.02 -5.10
N TYR A 279 9.69 -4.82 -4.82
CA TYR A 279 11.06 -4.40 -5.13
C TYR A 279 12.10 -5.15 -4.27
N ILE A 280 11.81 -5.36 -3.00
CA ILE A 280 12.65 -6.19 -2.11
C ILE A 280 12.68 -7.63 -2.61
N PHE A 281 11.54 -8.19 -3.03
CA PHE A 281 11.46 -9.52 -3.62
C PHE A 281 12.34 -9.65 -4.87
N LEU A 282 12.34 -8.67 -5.76
CA LEU A 282 13.18 -8.67 -6.97
C LEU A 282 14.68 -8.56 -6.67
N GLY A 283 15.09 -8.16 -5.47
CA GLY A 283 16.49 -8.10 -5.05
C GLY A 283 17.35 -7.11 -5.84
N LYS A 284 16.73 -6.11 -6.45
CA LYS A 284 17.45 -5.07 -7.20
C LYS A 284 17.68 -3.83 -6.34
N PRO A 285 18.72 -3.02 -6.63
CA PRO A 285 18.93 -1.76 -5.93
C PRO A 285 17.68 -0.88 -6.02
N ILE A 286 17.25 -0.33 -4.89
CA ILE A 286 16.11 0.59 -4.80
C ILE A 286 16.67 1.99 -4.60
N VAL A 287 16.26 2.93 -5.45
CA VAL A 287 16.52 4.36 -5.28
C VAL A 287 15.24 5.02 -4.79
N PHE A 288 15.25 5.45 -3.53
CA PHE A 288 14.19 6.26 -2.95
C PHE A 288 14.54 7.74 -3.10
N VAL A 289 13.62 8.53 -3.62
CA VAL A 289 13.74 9.99 -3.73
C VAL A 289 12.64 10.66 -2.90
N GLY A 290 13.04 11.34 -1.84
CA GLY A 290 12.10 11.92 -0.89
C GLY A 290 12.77 12.44 0.38
N PRO A 291 11.96 12.87 1.38
CA PRO A 291 12.50 13.30 2.67
C PRO A 291 13.16 12.14 3.42
N ARG A 292 14.31 12.40 4.06
CA ARG A 292 15.04 11.37 4.82
C ARG A 292 14.29 10.87 6.06
N LYS A 293 13.40 11.69 6.63
CA LYS A 293 12.64 11.36 7.85
C LYS A 293 11.28 10.77 7.49
N THR A 294 11.27 9.64 6.79
CA THR A 294 10.06 8.89 6.42
C THR A 294 10.26 7.40 6.69
N GLN A 295 9.17 6.67 6.89
CA GLN A 295 9.21 5.21 7.03
C GLN A 295 9.78 4.53 5.78
N PHE A 296 9.56 5.10 4.59
CA PHE A 296 10.18 4.64 3.35
C PHE A 296 11.70 4.79 3.38
N ALA A 297 12.20 5.97 3.72
CA ALA A 297 13.65 6.22 3.78
C ALA A 297 14.33 5.28 4.79
N ASP A 298 13.71 5.07 5.95
CA ASP A 298 14.20 4.16 6.98
C ASP A 298 14.23 2.71 6.48
N MET A 299 13.18 2.26 5.81
CA MET A 299 13.09 0.89 5.29
C MET A 299 14.11 0.64 4.17
N VAL A 300 14.22 1.56 3.21
CA VAL A 300 15.17 1.48 2.10
C VAL A 300 16.61 1.55 2.62
N GLY A 301 16.90 2.49 3.53
CA GLY A 301 18.25 2.70 4.07
C GLY A 301 18.78 1.56 4.95
N LYS A 302 17.89 0.73 5.53
CA LYS A 302 18.27 -0.46 6.32
C LYS A 302 18.76 -1.63 5.46
N ILE A 303 18.48 -1.62 4.15
CA ILE A 303 18.89 -2.68 3.23
C ILE A 303 20.14 -2.23 2.50
N PRO A 304 21.33 -2.79 2.79
CA PRO A 304 22.57 -2.43 2.11
C PRO A 304 22.46 -2.61 0.58
N GLY A 305 22.96 -1.66 -0.17
CA GLY A 305 22.86 -1.65 -1.64
C GLY A 305 21.73 -0.80 -2.18
N ASN A 306 20.86 -0.28 -1.31
CA ASN A 306 19.84 0.71 -1.68
C ASN A 306 20.33 2.15 -1.43
N TYR A 307 19.59 3.10 -2.01
CA TYR A 307 19.95 4.53 -2.00
C TYR A 307 18.77 5.38 -1.51
N VAL A 308 19.08 6.38 -0.68
CA VAL A 308 18.11 7.38 -0.19
C VAL A 308 18.61 8.75 -0.62
N CYS A 309 17.91 9.39 -1.54
CA CYS A 309 18.25 10.68 -2.13
C CYS A 309 17.21 11.73 -1.76
N SER A 310 17.67 12.92 -1.36
CA SER A 310 16.79 14.06 -1.04
C SER A 310 17.07 15.29 -1.91
N THR A 311 18.18 15.27 -2.67
CA THR A 311 18.60 16.36 -3.55
C THR A 311 18.91 15.83 -4.94
N ALA A 312 18.89 16.71 -5.94
CA ALA A 312 19.25 16.36 -7.32
C ALA A 312 20.72 15.92 -7.44
N GLU A 313 21.62 16.51 -6.64
CA GLU A 313 23.03 16.14 -6.59
C GLU A 313 23.21 14.69 -6.09
N GLU A 314 22.48 14.30 -5.04
CA GLU A 314 22.52 12.91 -4.54
C GLU A 314 22.00 11.91 -5.57
N VAL A 315 20.94 12.27 -6.32
CA VAL A 315 20.45 11.45 -7.44
C VAL A 315 21.49 11.37 -8.53
N GLU A 316 22.11 12.50 -8.94
CA GLU A 316 23.16 12.55 -9.96
C GLU A 316 24.35 11.64 -9.57
N ASN A 317 24.86 11.75 -8.36
CA ASN A 317 25.96 10.94 -7.85
C ASN A 317 25.60 9.45 -7.82
N THR A 318 24.38 9.11 -7.40
CA THR A 318 23.89 7.74 -7.39
C THR A 318 23.85 7.15 -8.80
N PHE A 319 23.31 7.88 -9.78
CA PHE A 319 23.25 7.39 -11.16
C PHE A 319 24.60 7.38 -11.85
N MET A 320 25.52 8.27 -11.47
CA MET A 320 26.91 8.21 -11.93
C MET A 320 27.57 6.90 -11.47
N ASP A 321 27.39 6.51 -10.20
CA ASP A 321 27.93 5.25 -9.68
C ASP A 321 27.29 4.03 -10.37
N ILE A 322 25.99 4.06 -10.63
CA ILE A 322 25.28 3.01 -11.34
C ILE A 322 25.83 2.85 -12.78
N LEU A 323 26.00 3.95 -13.49
CA LEU A 323 26.48 3.97 -14.90
C LEU A 323 27.90 3.43 -15.05
N VAL A 324 28.77 3.63 -14.06
CA VAL A 324 30.15 3.11 -14.08
C VAL A 324 30.29 1.74 -13.41
N GLY A 325 29.17 1.08 -13.10
CA GLY A 325 29.16 -0.27 -12.53
C GLY A 325 29.56 -0.35 -11.05
N ARG A 326 29.59 0.77 -10.32
CA ARG A 326 29.86 0.83 -8.88
C ARG A 326 28.62 0.58 -8.03
N VAL A 327 27.70 -0.22 -8.54
CA VAL A 327 26.47 -0.59 -7.81
C VAL A 327 26.82 -1.51 -6.66
N LYS A 328 26.45 -1.12 -5.47
CA LYS A 328 26.53 -2.03 -4.30
C LYS A 328 25.56 -3.18 -4.53
N LYS A 329 26.00 -4.41 -4.31
CA LYS A 329 25.08 -5.55 -4.32
C LYS A 329 24.08 -5.36 -3.19
N VAL A 330 22.82 -5.56 -3.50
CA VAL A 330 21.78 -5.63 -2.46
C VAL A 330 22.11 -6.81 -1.54
N SER A 331 22.16 -6.56 -0.24
CA SER A 331 22.53 -7.61 0.72
C SER A 331 21.52 -8.73 0.70
N THR A 332 21.99 -9.95 0.55
CA THR A 332 21.18 -11.16 0.70
C THR A 332 20.94 -11.55 2.17
N GLU A 333 21.58 -10.83 3.11
CA GLU A 333 21.39 -11.05 4.55
C GLU A 333 20.04 -10.56 5.06
N THR A 334 19.38 -9.67 4.32
CA THR A 334 18.00 -9.28 4.64
C THR A 334 17.10 -10.49 4.49
N ASN A 335 16.40 -10.86 5.56
CA ASN A 335 15.44 -11.95 5.50
C ASN A 335 14.22 -11.51 4.65
N ILE A 336 14.30 -11.73 3.35
CA ILE A 336 13.27 -11.35 2.37
C ILE A 336 11.92 -11.97 2.78
N LYS A 337 11.94 -13.16 3.38
CA LYS A 337 10.72 -13.87 3.81
C LYS A 337 9.92 -13.09 4.84
N ASP A 338 10.53 -12.24 5.64
CA ASP A 338 9.82 -11.40 6.61
C ASP A 338 8.86 -10.40 5.92
N TYR A 339 9.12 -10.10 4.64
CA TYR A 339 8.29 -9.22 3.82
C TYR A 339 7.32 -9.98 2.91
N ALA A 340 7.23 -11.31 3.01
CA ALA A 340 6.27 -12.11 2.28
C ALA A 340 4.86 -12.00 2.91
N ARG A 341 3.81 -12.08 2.08
CA ARG A 341 2.43 -12.12 2.58
C ARG A 341 2.16 -13.36 3.44
N SER A 342 2.79 -14.48 3.14
CA SER A 342 2.69 -15.69 3.99
C SER A 342 3.13 -15.40 5.42
N SER A 343 4.25 -14.70 5.62
CA SER A 343 4.73 -14.30 6.95
C SER A 343 3.78 -13.30 7.65
N GLN A 344 3.16 -12.38 6.89
CA GLN A 344 2.16 -11.46 7.45
C GLN A 344 0.87 -12.21 7.80
N ASN A 345 0.46 -13.18 7.00
CA ASN A 345 -0.71 -14.02 7.28
C ASN A 345 -0.51 -14.87 8.54
N GLU A 346 0.72 -15.33 8.83
CA GLU A 346 1.05 -16.00 10.09
C GLU A 346 0.86 -15.07 11.30
N ARG A 347 1.22 -13.78 11.18
CA ARG A 347 0.95 -12.77 12.23
C ARG A 347 -0.55 -12.54 12.43
N TRP A 348 -1.32 -12.50 11.33
CA TRP A 348 -2.79 -12.46 11.39
C TRP A 348 -3.36 -13.67 12.11
N TRP A 349 -2.86 -14.87 11.79
CA TRP A 349 -3.29 -16.11 12.43
C TRP A 349 -3.07 -16.09 13.94
N LYS A 350 -1.87 -15.66 14.37
CA LYS A 350 -1.55 -15.51 15.80
C LYS A 350 -2.47 -14.52 16.49
N LEU A 351 -2.75 -13.38 15.86
CA LEU A 351 -3.65 -12.37 16.40
C LEU A 351 -5.07 -12.91 16.57
N LEU A 352 -5.60 -13.62 15.56
CA LEU A 352 -6.96 -14.17 15.59
C LEU A 352 -7.14 -15.27 16.65
N ASN A 353 -6.12 -16.09 16.88
CA ASN A 353 -6.14 -17.16 17.87
C ASN A 353 -5.78 -16.71 19.30
N GLY A 354 -5.65 -15.42 19.54
CA GLY A 354 -5.37 -14.89 20.87
C GLY A 354 -3.96 -15.21 21.41
N ASN A 355 -3.07 -15.73 20.59
CA ASN A 355 -1.66 -15.86 20.92
C ASN A 355 -1.01 -14.46 20.88
N LYS A 356 -1.07 -13.81 22.02
CA LYS A 356 -0.50 -12.48 22.26
C LYS A 356 1.02 -12.54 22.42
#